data_d030cde8c8ef48f7dbe42417f7668656
#
_entry.id   d030cde8c8ef48f7dbe42417f7668656
#
_cell.length_a   1.000
_cell.length_b   1.000
_cell.length_c   1.000
_cell.angle_alpha   90.00
_cell.angle_beta   90.00
_cell.angle_gamma   90.00
#
_symmetry.space_group_name_H-M   'P 1'
#
loop_
_entity.id
_entity.type
_entity.pdbx_description
1 polymer ?
#
loop_
_entity_poly.entity_id
_entity_poly.type
_entity_poly.pdbx_seq_one_letter_code
_entity_poly.pdbx_strand_id
1 'polypeptide(L)'
;MSHSKWKRDNGIRIFDIQYSKKDRLKMHANIEKIMDEAFLSNHTFCRKLEKKLSDLHKDHHFLACSSGTSALEAIFRYLNINSKAVLVQSNTFIATGHAINAAGGIIVPIDLNKEFTASLEDIKRAFSECKEKGIDVAAVCIVNIAGRASTDNLKIRDFCKEEKVPLVEDNAQGIFSKVASKYLGTIADYSAYSFHTTKIVAAGEGGAIS
;
A
#
# COMPACT_ATOMS: atom_id res chain seq x y z
N MET A 1 -21.92 24.52 -12.42
CA MET A 1 -21.01 24.33 -13.58
C MET A 1 -21.44 23.05 -14.30
N SER A 2 -21.85 23.11 -15.57
CA SER A 2 -22.41 21.98 -16.29
C SER A 2 -21.32 20.94 -16.58
N HIS A 3 -21.62 19.67 -16.39
CA HIS A 3 -20.77 18.51 -16.72
C HIS A 3 -20.38 18.40 -18.22
N SER A 4 -20.78 19.38 -19.05
CA SER A 4 -20.57 19.35 -20.49
C SER A 4 -19.12 19.62 -20.95
N LYS A 5 -18.25 20.14 -20.10
CA LYS A 5 -16.84 20.45 -20.46
C LYS A 5 -15.89 19.23 -20.50
N TRP A 6 -16.34 18.08 -20.03
CA TRP A 6 -15.54 16.83 -20.05
C TRP A 6 -16.10 15.84 -21.07
N LYS A 7 -16.59 16.34 -22.23
CA LYS A 7 -16.95 15.44 -23.34
C LYS A 7 -15.73 14.63 -23.75
N ARG A 8 -15.95 13.32 -23.85
CA ARG A 8 -14.97 12.35 -24.34
C ARG A 8 -14.61 12.72 -25.78
N ASP A 9 -13.45 13.30 -25.99
CA ASP A 9 -12.82 13.22 -27.31
C ASP A 9 -12.43 11.77 -27.45
N ASN A 10 -13.04 11.01 -28.27
CA ASN A 10 -12.87 9.59 -28.70
C ASN A 10 -11.65 8.79 -28.14
N GLY A 11 -11.02 9.25 -27.07
CA GLY A 11 -9.88 8.66 -26.40
C GLY A 11 -10.26 7.79 -25.20
N ILE A 12 -9.49 6.75 -24.95
CA ILE A 12 -9.57 5.93 -23.75
C ILE A 12 -9.05 6.77 -22.58
N ARG A 13 -9.90 7.02 -21.58
CA ARG A 13 -9.47 7.70 -20.35
C ARG A 13 -8.59 6.78 -19.52
N ILE A 14 -7.50 7.30 -18.97
CA ILE A 14 -6.66 6.57 -18.02
C ILE A 14 -7.45 6.29 -16.73
N PHE A 15 -8.31 7.24 -16.32
CA PHE A 15 -9.18 7.10 -15.14
C PHE A 15 -10.61 7.52 -15.51
N ASP A 16 -11.57 6.64 -15.28
CA ASP A 16 -12.99 6.90 -15.50
C ASP A 16 -13.81 6.34 -14.33
N ILE A 17 -13.78 7.08 -13.20
CA ILE A 17 -14.50 6.70 -11.99
C ILE A 17 -15.96 7.05 -12.16
N GLN A 18 -16.82 6.03 -12.11
CA GLN A 18 -18.25 6.19 -12.22
C GLN A 18 -18.96 5.63 -10.99
N TYR A 19 -19.83 6.43 -10.42
CA TYR A 19 -20.73 6.00 -9.34
C TYR A 19 -22.14 5.88 -9.88
N SER A 20 -22.82 4.75 -9.62
CA SER A 20 -24.24 4.60 -9.95
C SER A 20 -25.09 5.63 -9.20
N LYS A 21 -26.31 5.90 -9.71
CA LYS A 21 -27.24 6.77 -8.99
C LYS A 21 -27.53 6.24 -7.57
N LYS A 22 -27.65 4.92 -7.42
CA LYS A 22 -27.85 4.26 -6.12
C LYS A 22 -26.69 4.52 -5.17
N ASP A 23 -25.43 4.39 -5.66
CA ASP A 23 -24.27 4.61 -4.81
C ASP A 23 -24.15 6.07 -4.37
N ARG A 24 -24.39 7.01 -5.30
CA ARG A 24 -24.39 8.45 -4.96
C ARG A 24 -25.44 8.79 -3.89
N LEU A 25 -26.66 8.27 -4.02
CA LEU A 25 -27.71 8.47 -3.00
C LEU A 25 -27.30 7.91 -1.64
N LYS A 26 -26.66 6.73 -1.63
CA LYS A 26 -26.15 6.13 -0.40
C LYS A 26 -25.01 6.95 0.22
N MET A 27 -24.11 7.49 -0.62
CA MET A 27 -23.02 8.37 -0.16
C MET A 27 -23.59 9.64 0.48
N HIS A 28 -24.57 10.30 -0.15
CA HIS A 28 -25.25 11.46 0.43
C HIS A 28 -25.88 11.14 1.78
N ALA A 29 -26.66 10.06 1.88
CA ALA A 29 -27.27 9.65 3.13
C ALA A 29 -26.25 9.33 4.24
N ASN A 30 -25.10 8.77 3.87
CA ASN A 30 -24.02 8.50 4.83
C ASN A 30 -23.34 9.79 5.30
N ILE A 31 -23.19 10.79 4.42
CA ILE A 31 -22.63 12.11 4.78
C ILE A 31 -23.56 12.83 5.75
N GLU A 32 -24.86 12.88 5.45
CA GLU A 32 -25.87 13.45 6.37
C GLU A 32 -25.78 12.80 7.76
N LYS A 33 -25.72 11.46 7.80
CA LYS A 33 -25.58 10.73 9.06
C LYS A 33 -24.30 11.11 9.83
N ILE A 34 -23.17 11.32 9.16
CA ILE A 34 -21.93 11.78 9.79
C ILE A 34 -22.10 13.17 10.38
N MET A 35 -22.79 14.07 9.66
CA MET A 35 -23.07 15.43 10.13
C MET A 35 -24.00 15.42 11.34
N ASP A 36 -25.05 14.61 11.32
CA ASP A 36 -25.99 14.45 12.44
C ASP A 36 -25.30 13.90 13.71
N GLU A 37 -24.39 12.92 13.54
CA GLU A 37 -23.62 12.32 14.63
C GLU A 37 -22.50 13.25 15.14
N ALA A 38 -22.16 14.33 14.42
CA ALA A 38 -21.07 15.29 14.70
C ALA A 38 -19.69 14.64 14.91
N PHE A 39 -19.48 13.41 14.45
CA PHE A 39 -18.19 12.71 14.47
C PHE A 39 -17.60 12.61 13.07
N LEU A 40 -16.71 13.55 12.72
CA LEU A 40 -16.13 13.67 11.38
C LEU A 40 -14.96 12.73 11.11
N SER A 41 -14.34 12.15 12.15
CA SER A 41 -13.17 11.29 12.01
C SER A 41 -13.18 10.14 13.01
N ASN A 42 -12.50 9.03 12.66
CA ASN A 42 -12.26 7.85 13.51
C ASN A 42 -13.49 7.31 14.23
N HIS A 43 -14.62 7.24 13.54
CA HIS A 43 -15.90 6.80 14.10
C HIS A 43 -16.52 5.67 13.25
N THR A 44 -17.84 5.58 13.24
CA THR A 44 -18.66 4.51 12.66
C THR A 44 -18.19 4.04 11.27
N PHE A 45 -17.89 4.97 10.35
CA PHE A 45 -17.53 4.62 8.98
C PHE A 45 -16.08 4.13 8.84
N CYS A 46 -15.13 4.66 9.63
CA CYS A 46 -13.78 4.14 9.70
C CYS A 46 -13.79 2.69 10.20
N ARG A 47 -14.47 2.42 11.32
CA ARG A 47 -14.60 1.07 11.88
C ARG A 47 -15.30 0.08 10.92
N LYS A 48 -16.31 0.55 10.16
CA LYS A 48 -16.95 -0.27 9.12
C LYS A 48 -16.01 -0.59 7.97
N LEU A 49 -15.14 0.36 7.57
CA LEU A 49 -14.12 0.12 6.56
C LEU A 49 -13.11 -0.90 7.06
N GLU A 50 -12.52 -0.68 8.24
CA GLU A 50 -11.56 -1.57 8.88
C GLU A 50 -12.11 -3.00 9.00
N LYS A 51 -13.34 -3.14 9.51
CA LYS A 51 -14.00 -4.44 9.60
C LYS A 51 -14.17 -5.10 8.23
N LYS A 52 -14.62 -4.37 7.20
CA LYS A 52 -14.78 -4.94 5.86
C LYS A 52 -13.47 -5.39 5.24
N LEU A 53 -12.39 -4.65 5.47
CA LEU A 53 -11.06 -5.02 5.01
C LEU A 53 -10.56 -6.27 5.75
N SER A 54 -10.77 -6.35 7.07
CA SER A 54 -10.44 -7.53 7.87
C SER A 54 -11.24 -8.76 7.43
N ASP A 55 -12.55 -8.60 7.19
CA ASP A 55 -13.41 -9.70 6.70
C ASP A 55 -12.96 -10.21 5.31
N LEU A 56 -12.47 -9.30 4.43
CA LEU A 56 -11.99 -9.64 3.10
C LEU A 56 -10.65 -10.40 3.15
N HIS A 57 -9.75 -9.94 4.01
CA HIS A 57 -8.36 -10.41 4.07
C HIS A 57 -8.10 -11.39 5.20
N LYS A 58 -9.10 -11.97 5.80
CA LYS A 58 -9.08 -12.97 6.88
C LYS A 58 -7.82 -12.96 7.75
N ASP A 59 -7.99 -12.89 9.05
CA ASP A 59 -6.91 -12.93 10.05
C ASP A 59 -5.94 -11.72 10.04
N HIS A 60 -6.26 -10.67 9.27
CA HIS A 60 -5.53 -9.41 9.26
C HIS A 60 -6.34 -8.28 9.89
N HIS A 61 -5.70 -7.53 10.77
CA HIS A 61 -6.28 -6.32 11.34
C HIS A 61 -5.99 -5.12 10.43
N PHE A 62 -6.97 -4.24 10.30
CA PHE A 62 -6.82 -3.04 9.49
C PHE A 62 -7.04 -1.79 10.32
N LEU A 63 -6.21 -0.78 10.04
CA LEU A 63 -6.32 0.57 10.59
C LEU A 63 -6.46 1.56 9.44
N ALA A 64 -7.54 2.33 9.43
CA ALA A 64 -7.77 3.35 8.40
C ALA A 64 -6.80 4.54 8.57
N CYS A 65 -6.28 5.04 7.46
CA CYS A 65 -5.36 6.16 7.37
C CYS A 65 -5.85 7.20 6.36
N SER A 66 -5.27 8.40 6.39
CA SER A 66 -5.60 9.49 5.47
C SER A 66 -5.12 9.25 4.04
N SER A 67 -4.10 8.43 3.83
CA SER A 67 -3.57 8.07 2.51
C SER A 67 -2.70 6.82 2.58
N GLY A 68 -2.36 6.23 1.42
CA GLY A 68 -1.36 5.16 1.36
C GLY A 68 0.04 5.63 1.77
N THR A 69 0.38 6.90 1.50
CA THR A 69 1.65 7.50 1.91
C THR A 69 1.76 7.59 3.42
N SER A 70 0.71 8.07 4.10
CA SER A 70 0.68 8.13 5.57
C SER A 70 0.68 6.73 6.21
N ALA A 71 0.07 5.74 5.54
CA ALA A 71 0.13 4.35 5.98
C ALA A 71 1.57 3.81 5.94
N LEU A 72 2.30 4.01 4.83
CA LEU A 72 3.71 3.62 4.71
C LEU A 72 4.58 4.33 5.73
N GLU A 73 4.43 5.65 5.87
CA GLU A 73 5.20 6.43 6.84
C GLU A 73 4.95 5.94 8.28
N ALA A 74 3.71 5.65 8.65
CA ALA A 74 3.38 5.14 9.98
C ALA A 74 4.02 3.77 10.22
N ILE A 75 4.00 2.85 9.23
CA ILE A 75 4.69 1.56 9.32
C ILE A 75 6.19 1.77 9.53
N PHE A 76 6.85 2.61 8.72
CA PHE A 76 8.29 2.82 8.82
C PHE A 76 8.70 3.50 10.13
N ARG A 77 7.90 4.44 10.64
CA ARG A 77 8.11 5.02 11.96
C ARG A 77 7.95 4.00 13.09
N TYR A 78 6.94 3.14 13.00
CA TYR A 78 6.73 2.05 13.96
C TYR A 78 7.90 1.07 13.98
N LEU A 79 8.47 0.74 12.81
CA LEU A 79 9.65 -0.12 12.66
C LEU A 79 10.96 0.56 13.10
N ASN A 80 10.93 1.83 13.46
CA ASN A 80 12.09 2.60 13.90
C ASN A 80 13.28 2.49 12.94
N ILE A 81 13.03 2.82 11.66
CA ILE A 81 14.02 2.72 10.59
C ILE A 81 15.04 3.88 10.57
N ASN A 82 14.99 4.80 11.53
CA ASN A 82 15.85 5.98 11.54
C ASN A 82 17.34 5.59 11.44
N SER A 83 18.04 6.17 10.47
CA SER A 83 19.44 5.90 10.13
C SER A 83 19.75 4.44 9.71
N LYS A 84 18.72 3.65 9.36
CA LYS A 84 18.86 2.26 8.90
C LYS A 84 18.38 2.11 7.47
N ALA A 85 18.85 1.09 6.78
CA ALA A 85 18.47 0.81 5.40
C ALA A 85 17.07 0.19 5.30
N VAL A 86 16.33 0.61 4.28
CA VAL A 86 15.16 -0.09 3.77
C VAL A 86 15.46 -0.50 2.34
N LEU A 87 15.49 -1.82 2.09
CA LEU A 87 15.64 -2.35 0.74
C LEU A 87 14.29 -2.21 0.03
N VAL A 88 14.25 -1.46 -1.06
CA VAL A 88 13.00 -1.18 -1.78
C VAL A 88 13.18 -1.33 -3.29
N GLN A 89 12.23 -1.98 -3.95
CA GLN A 89 12.30 -2.13 -5.41
C GLN A 89 12.28 -0.77 -6.13
N SER A 90 13.09 -0.64 -7.17
CA SER A 90 13.36 0.63 -7.85
C SER A 90 12.17 1.18 -8.64
N ASN A 91 11.27 0.33 -9.17
CA ASN A 91 10.07 0.75 -9.89
C ASN A 91 8.90 1.00 -8.94
N THR A 92 9.02 1.94 -8.06
CA THR A 92 7.93 2.30 -7.14
C THR A 92 7.39 3.70 -7.42
N PHE A 93 6.21 3.99 -6.89
CA PHE A 93 5.72 5.37 -6.85
C PHE A 93 6.54 6.16 -5.82
N ILE A 94 6.78 7.43 -6.10
CA ILE A 94 7.63 8.31 -5.28
C ILE A 94 7.23 8.30 -3.78
N ALA A 95 5.96 8.04 -3.47
CA ALA A 95 5.46 8.02 -2.10
C ALA A 95 6.16 6.98 -1.21
N THR A 96 6.56 5.83 -1.75
CA THR A 96 7.28 4.80 -0.98
C THR A 96 8.63 5.32 -0.50
N GLY A 97 9.41 5.93 -1.41
CA GLY A 97 10.67 6.56 -1.08
C GLY A 97 10.50 7.75 -0.13
N HIS A 98 9.49 8.58 -0.35
CA HIS A 98 9.18 9.69 0.56
C HIS A 98 8.83 9.22 1.97
N ALA A 99 8.06 8.16 2.11
CA ALA A 99 7.69 7.61 3.42
C ALA A 99 8.91 7.07 4.18
N ILE A 100 9.85 6.40 3.47
CA ILE A 100 11.12 5.95 4.06
C ILE A 100 11.94 7.15 4.53
N ASN A 101 12.12 8.15 3.67
CA ASN A 101 12.89 9.35 3.99
C ASN A 101 12.25 10.14 5.14
N ALA A 102 10.93 10.32 5.16
CA ALA A 102 10.20 11.00 6.23
C ALA A 102 10.32 10.30 7.58
N ALA A 103 10.51 8.98 7.59
CA ALA A 103 10.79 8.19 8.78
C ALA A 103 12.29 8.16 9.15
N GLY A 104 13.15 8.89 8.44
CA GLY A 104 14.59 8.97 8.68
C GLY A 104 15.41 7.78 8.17
N GLY A 105 14.82 6.91 7.34
CA GLY A 105 15.48 5.73 6.79
C GLY A 105 16.38 6.03 5.59
N ILE A 106 17.29 5.11 5.32
CA ILE A 106 18.17 5.12 4.16
C ILE A 106 17.53 4.26 3.06
N ILE A 107 17.25 4.87 1.91
CA ILE A 107 16.68 4.17 0.77
C ILE A 107 17.80 3.37 0.08
N VAL A 108 17.66 2.05 0.01
CA VAL A 108 18.53 1.16 -0.76
C VAL A 108 17.70 0.53 -1.87
N PRO A 109 17.79 1.06 -3.11
CA PRO A 109 17.01 0.53 -4.21
C PRO A 109 17.54 -0.86 -4.61
N ILE A 110 16.62 -1.78 -4.91
CA ILE A 110 16.93 -3.10 -5.48
C ILE A 110 16.43 -3.18 -6.92
N ASP A 111 17.14 -3.95 -7.73
CA ASP A 111 16.75 -4.21 -9.10
C ASP A 111 15.52 -5.13 -9.17
N LEU A 112 15.00 -5.28 -10.36
CA LEU A 112 13.78 -6.02 -10.66
C LEU A 112 14.11 -7.25 -11.50
N ASN A 113 13.28 -8.28 -11.35
CA ASN A 113 13.30 -9.39 -12.28
C ASN A 113 12.74 -8.98 -13.67
N LYS A 114 12.75 -9.91 -14.61
CA LYS A 114 12.26 -9.68 -15.98
C LYS A 114 10.77 -9.33 -16.07
N GLU A 115 10.01 -9.67 -15.05
CA GLU A 115 8.58 -9.35 -14.92
C GLU A 115 8.34 -7.97 -14.27
N PHE A 116 9.39 -7.19 -14.02
CA PHE A 116 9.32 -5.89 -13.31
C PHE A 116 8.74 -5.98 -11.90
N THR A 117 9.03 -7.08 -11.20
CA THR A 117 8.66 -7.30 -9.79
C THR A 117 9.90 -7.55 -8.94
N ALA A 118 9.74 -7.55 -7.61
CA ALA A 118 10.85 -7.77 -6.69
C ALA A 118 11.56 -9.12 -6.95
N SER A 119 12.88 -9.11 -6.90
CA SER A 119 13.76 -10.27 -7.08
C SER A 119 14.38 -10.69 -5.75
N LEU A 120 14.22 -11.95 -5.37
CA LEU A 120 14.87 -12.48 -4.16
C LEU A 120 16.40 -12.40 -4.25
N GLU A 121 16.96 -12.67 -5.44
CA GLU A 121 18.40 -12.63 -5.66
C GLU A 121 18.96 -11.23 -5.40
N ASP A 122 18.29 -10.20 -5.94
CA ASP A 122 18.71 -8.82 -5.76
C ASP A 122 18.53 -8.33 -4.32
N ILE A 123 17.46 -8.78 -3.63
CA ILE A 123 17.29 -8.51 -2.20
C ILE A 123 18.44 -9.12 -1.39
N LYS A 124 18.81 -10.38 -1.64
CA LYS A 124 19.91 -11.05 -0.94
C LYS A 124 21.23 -10.35 -1.19
N ARG A 125 21.51 -9.95 -2.44
CA ARG A 125 22.70 -9.19 -2.80
C ARG A 125 22.77 -7.86 -2.04
N ALA A 126 21.73 -7.04 -2.11
CA ALA A 126 21.67 -5.76 -1.43
C ALA A 126 21.76 -5.89 0.11
N PHE A 127 21.17 -6.94 0.67
CA PHE A 127 21.26 -7.25 2.09
C PHE A 127 22.71 -7.55 2.51
N SER A 128 23.42 -8.38 1.74
CA SER A 128 24.82 -8.71 1.98
C SER A 128 25.73 -7.49 1.86
N GLU A 129 25.50 -6.65 0.83
CA GLU A 129 26.26 -5.40 0.65
C GLU A 129 26.07 -4.41 1.80
N CYS A 130 24.84 -4.29 2.32
CA CYS A 130 24.59 -3.48 3.51
C CYS A 130 25.35 -4.02 4.73
N LYS A 131 25.32 -5.34 4.94
CA LYS A 131 26.02 -6.00 6.05
C LYS A 131 27.54 -5.80 5.99
N GLU A 132 28.13 -5.94 4.79
CA GLU A 132 29.57 -5.71 4.55
C GLU A 132 29.97 -4.25 4.84
N LYS A 133 29.06 -3.29 4.58
CA LYS A 133 29.27 -1.86 4.84
C LYS A 133 28.93 -1.45 6.27
N GLY A 134 28.51 -2.39 7.13
CA GLY A 134 28.07 -2.09 8.50
C GLY A 134 26.77 -1.28 8.58
N ILE A 135 25.91 -1.39 7.57
CA ILE A 135 24.61 -0.70 7.51
C ILE A 135 23.51 -1.67 7.95
N ASP A 136 22.81 -1.34 9.02
CA ASP A 136 21.68 -2.13 9.50
C ASP A 136 20.50 -2.06 8.52
N VAL A 137 19.96 -3.21 8.11
CA VAL A 137 18.73 -3.29 7.32
C VAL A 137 17.54 -3.41 8.26
N ALA A 138 16.68 -2.39 8.28
CA ALA A 138 15.52 -2.33 9.17
C ALA A 138 14.26 -2.93 8.55
N ALA A 139 14.15 -2.96 7.23
CA ALA A 139 12.99 -3.53 6.53
C ALA A 139 13.34 -3.86 5.06
N VAL A 140 12.58 -4.79 4.49
CA VAL A 140 12.45 -4.98 3.04
C VAL A 140 11.06 -4.51 2.64
N CYS A 141 10.97 -3.67 1.61
CA CYS A 141 9.70 -3.17 1.07
C CYS A 141 9.51 -3.62 -0.37
N ILE A 142 8.55 -4.50 -0.59
CA ILE A 142 8.13 -4.91 -1.94
C ILE A 142 6.89 -4.11 -2.35
N VAL A 143 6.77 -3.83 -3.64
CA VAL A 143 5.68 -3.01 -4.19
C VAL A 143 4.89 -3.81 -5.21
N ASN A 144 3.60 -3.93 -5.00
CA ASN A 144 2.70 -4.68 -5.87
C ASN A 144 2.19 -3.77 -7.03
N ILE A 145 3.13 -3.31 -7.88
CA ILE A 145 2.83 -2.42 -9.02
C ILE A 145 1.81 -3.06 -9.96
N ALA A 146 0.79 -2.27 -10.33
CA ALA A 146 -0.34 -2.70 -11.16
C ALA A 146 -1.06 -3.97 -10.62
N GLY A 147 -0.94 -4.22 -9.30
CA GLY A 147 -1.51 -5.41 -8.67
C GLY A 147 -0.77 -6.71 -9.02
N ARG A 148 0.46 -6.62 -9.54
CA ARG A 148 1.29 -7.79 -9.87
C ARG A 148 2.12 -8.22 -8.68
N ALA A 149 2.07 -9.50 -8.37
CA ALA A 149 2.94 -10.13 -7.39
C ALA A 149 4.23 -10.61 -8.03
N SER A 150 5.33 -10.56 -7.29
CA SER A 150 6.52 -11.32 -7.65
C SER A 150 6.26 -12.82 -7.46
N THR A 151 6.79 -13.64 -8.37
CA THR A 151 6.86 -15.09 -8.19
C THR A 151 7.67 -15.49 -6.97
N ASP A 152 8.52 -14.59 -6.49
CA ASP A 152 9.37 -14.79 -5.32
C ASP A 152 8.74 -14.28 -3.99
N ASN A 153 7.54 -13.69 -3.98
CA ASN A 153 6.96 -13.08 -2.77
C ASN A 153 7.02 -13.98 -1.53
N LEU A 154 6.68 -15.27 -1.68
CA LEU A 154 6.72 -16.22 -0.54
C LEU A 154 8.17 -16.53 -0.11
N LYS A 155 9.09 -16.65 -1.05
CA LYS A 155 10.51 -16.88 -0.75
C LYS A 155 11.15 -15.63 -0.12
N ILE A 156 10.76 -14.42 -0.58
CA ILE A 156 11.21 -13.16 0.02
C ILE A 156 10.74 -13.08 1.46
N ARG A 157 9.47 -13.42 1.73
CA ARG A 157 8.96 -13.50 3.10
C ARG A 157 9.76 -14.46 3.97
N ASP A 158 10.06 -15.65 3.45
CA ASP A 158 10.77 -16.67 4.21
C ASP A 158 12.22 -16.22 4.48
N PHE A 159 12.89 -15.62 3.51
CA PHE A 159 14.21 -14.98 3.69
C PHE A 159 14.17 -13.86 4.75
N CYS A 160 13.18 -12.96 4.70
CA CYS A 160 13.05 -11.90 5.70
C CYS A 160 12.86 -12.45 7.11
N LYS A 161 12.12 -13.56 7.26
CA LYS A 161 11.97 -14.25 8.55
C LYS A 161 13.26 -14.87 9.05
N GLU A 162 14.04 -15.51 8.17
CA GLU A 162 15.35 -16.09 8.50
C GLU A 162 16.32 -14.99 8.98
N GLU A 163 16.38 -13.86 8.29
CA GLU A 163 17.22 -12.72 8.64
C GLU A 163 16.66 -11.84 9.76
N LYS A 164 15.43 -12.12 10.24
CA LYS A 164 14.71 -11.35 11.28
C LYS A 164 14.51 -9.90 10.91
N VAL A 165 14.24 -9.63 9.65
CA VAL A 165 13.97 -8.31 9.11
C VAL A 165 12.50 -8.24 8.67
N PRO A 166 11.72 -7.24 9.11
CA PRO A 166 10.32 -7.08 8.69
C PRO A 166 10.17 -6.93 7.19
N LEU A 167 9.18 -7.62 6.62
CA LEU A 167 8.73 -7.42 5.26
C LEU A 167 7.54 -6.46 5.25
N VAL A 168 7.58 -5.45 4.39
CA VAL A 168 6.50 -4.49 4.14
C VAL A 168 6.01 -4.64 2.71
N GLU A 169 4.71 -4.69 2.50
CA GLU A 169 4.10 -4.59 1.18
C GLU A 169 3.52 -3.19 0.95
N ASP A 170 4.03 -2.46 -0.05
CA ASP A 170 3.28 -1.36 -0.63
C ASP A 170 2.22 -1.95 -1.57
N ASN A 171 1.03 -2.11 -1.05
CA ASN A 171 -0.11 -2.70 -1.73
C ASN A 171 -1.11 -1.64 -2.24
N ALA A 172 -0.63 -0.44 -2.51
CA ALA A 172 -1.46 0.67 -2.99
C ALA A 172 -2.20 0.38 -4.31
N GLN A 173 -1.83 -0.66 -5.04
CA GLN A 173 -2.43 -1.05 -6.31
C GLN A 173 -2.93 -2.50 -6.35
N GLY A 174 -2.81 -3.26 -5.25
CA GLY A 174 -3.00 -4.71 -5.26
C GLY A 174 -4.12 -5.27 -4.37
N ILE A 175 -5.04 -4.43 -3.86
CA ILE A 175 -6.02 -4.81 -2.82
C ILE A 175 -6.84 -6.09 -3.12
N PHE A 176 -7.13 -6.40 -4.38
CA PHE A 176 -7.89 -7.60 -4.76
C PHE A 176 -7.04 -8.64 -5.49
N SER A 177 -5.76 -8.35 -5.72
CA SER A 177 -4.84 -9.28 -6.37
C SER A 177 -4.44 -10.41 -5.44
N LYS A 178 -4.08 -11.55 -6.01
CA LYS A 178 -3.71 -12.76 -5.27
C LYS A 178 -2.48 -13.43 -5.87
N VAL A 179 -1.72 -14.07 -5.00
CA VAL A 179 -0.68 -15.04 -5.35
C VAL A 179 -0.85 -16.27 -4.48
N ALA A 180 -0.79 -17.46 -5.09
CA ALA A 180 -1.00 -18.74 -4.39
C ALA A 180 -2.24 -18.73 -3.48
N SER A 181 -3.37 -18.20 -3.98
CA SER A 181 -4.66 -18.04 -3.29
C SER A 181 -4.68 -17.06 -2.11
N LYS A 182 -3.57 -16.42 -1.76
CA LYS A 182 -3.49 -15.36 -0.74
C LYS A 182 -3.65 -13.99 -1.38
N TYR A 183 -4.38 -13.10 -0.73
CA TYR A 183 -4.43 -11.71 -1.17
C TYR A 183 -3.06 -11.04 -1.01
N LEU A 184 -2.69 -10.19 -1.97
CA LEU A 184 -1.56 -9.29 -1.79
C LEU A 184 -1.86 -8.33 -0.65
N GLY A 185 -0.83 -7.99 0.13
CA GLY A 185 -0.99 -7.26 1.37
C GLY A 185 -1.28 -8.15 2.59
N THR A 186 -1.26 -9.49 2.40
CA THR A 186 -1.37 -10.46 3.51
C THR A 186 -0.19 -11.42 3.56
N ILE A 187 0.85 -11.15 2.80
CA ILE A 187 2.05 -11.98 2.73
C ILE A 187 3.13 -11.44 3.66
N ALA A 188 3.26 -10.13 3.73
CA ALA A 188 4.20 -9.43 4.58
C ALA A 188 3.73 -9.29 6.04
N ASP A 189 4.62 -8.80 6.89
CA ASP A 189 4.31 -8.49 8.29
C ASP A 189 3.44 -7.23 8.41
N TYR A 190 3.63 -6.28 7.49
CA TYR A 190 2.86 -5.04 7.39
C TYR A 190 2.55 -4.71 5.95
N SER A 191 1.40 -4.07 5.71
CA SER A 191 1.03 -3.65 4.37
C SER A 191 0.32 -2.30 4.37
N ALA A 192 0.60 -1.50 3.34
CA ALA A 192 -0.04 -0.21 3.13
C ALA A 192 -0.97 -0.26 1.91
N TYR A 193 -2.16 0.29 2.06
CA TYR A 193 -3.19 0.37 1.02
C TYR A 193 -3.52 1.83 0.73
N SER A 194 -3.92 2.12 -0.51
CA SER A 194 -4.35 3.44 -0.94
C SER A 194 -5.75 3.40 -1.53
N PHE A 195 -6.57 4.39 -1.17
CA PHE A 195 -7.91 4.61 -1.70
C PHE A 195 -8.00 5.94 -2.47
N HIS A 196 -6.83 6.47 -2.91
CA HIS A 196 -6.78 7.64 -3.76
C HIS A 196 -7.66 7.45 -5.01
N THR A 197 -8.12 8.55 -5.60
CA THR A 197 -9.01 8.58 -6.78
C THR A 197 -8.59 7.68 -7.93
N THR A 198 -7.30 7.43 -8.11
CA THR A 198 -6.74 6.61 -9.20
C THR A 198 -6.64 5.12 -8.87
N LYS A 199 -7.03 4.71 -7.67
CA LYS A 199 -6.89 3.31 -7.21
C LYS A 199 -8.14 2.49 -7.51
N ILE A 200 -7.99 1.16 -7.40
CA ILE A 200 -9.09 0.20 -7.63
C ILE A 200 -10.30 0.49 -6.73
N VAL A 201 -10.03 0.83 -5.48
CA VAL A 201 -11.04 1.36 -4.54
C VAL A 201 -10.81 2.86 -4.44
N ALA A 202 -11.57 3.63 -5.20
CA ALA A 202 -11.44 5.08 -5.28
C ALA A 202 -12.39 5.76 -4.28
N ALA A 203 -11.84 6.35 -3.23
CA ALA A 203 -12.61 7.07 -2.21
C ALA A 203 -12.36 8.59 -2.21
N GLY A 204 -11.58 9.11 -3.19
CA GLY A 204 -11.06 10.47 -3.18
C GLY A 204 -9.69 10.46 -2.55
N GLU A 205 -9.62 10.45 -1.24
CA GLU A 205 -8.42 10.21 -0.46
C GLU A 205 -8.70 9.12 0.58
N GLY A 206 -7.64 8.49 1.05
CA GLY A 206 -7.69 7.46 2.07
C GLY A 206 -6.60 6.40 1.90
N GLY A 207 -6.41 5.64 2.95
CA GLY A 207 -5.51 4.49 2.99
C GLY A 207 -5.84 3.56 4.16
N ALA A 208 -5.08 2.50 4.26
CA ALA A 208 -5.13 1.61 5.43
C ALA A 208 -3.77 0.92 5.64
N ILE A 209 -3.54 0.51 6.88
CA ILE A 209 -2.46 -0.39 7.30
C ILE A 209 -3.07 -1.74 7.64
N SER A 210 -2.40 -2.81 7.27
CA SER A 210 -2.64 -4.13 7.86
C SER A 210 -1.36 -4.68 8.44
#